data_470d25aa00abda9cc60cc6ea9bf451d1
#
_entry.id   470d25aa00abda9cc60cc6ea9bf451d1
#
_cell.length_a   1.000
_cell.length_b   1.000
_cell.length_c   1.000
_cell.angle_alpha   90.00
_cell.angle_beta   90.00
_cell.angle_gamma   90.00
#
_symmetry.space_group_name_H-M   'P 1'
#
loop_
_entity.id
_entity.type
_entity.pdbx_description
1 polymer ?
#
loop_
_entity_poly.entity_id
_entity_poly.type
_entity_poly.pdbx_seq_one_letter_code
_entity_poly.pdbx_strand_id
1 'polypeptide(L)'
;MYDIVVVGAGTAGLSAAIYGVRAGKSVLVLEGASYGGQIINTPEIENYPAIKKTSGFEFATDLFNQAKDLGAEVKYEKVVGISLEGNIKKVKTEKENYDAKSVILATGAKNRPLGLPNEKKLVGSGISYCATCDGMFYRDRVVAVNGGGNTAIEDATFLANVAKKVYVIHRRDEFRAEEAVVAALKKKDNVEFVLNSNIVEIKEESFAVTGVVVEDKNTGEKREIEVDGLFVAIGQVPDNAAFAEVVELDKAGYIVSGEDCKTKTEGVFAAGDGRTKEVRQLVTAAGDGAVAGIAAAKYVETLNI
;
A
#
# COMPACT_ATOMS: atom_id res chain seq x y z
N MET A 1 28.17 7.60 9.91
CA MET A 1 27.47 8.33 8.81
C MET A 1 27.29 7.35 7.63
N TYR A 2 26.10 7.27 7.07
CA TYR A 2 25.79 6.42 5.92
C TYR A 2 25.68 7.27 4.66
N ASP A 3 25.95 6.66 3.50
CA ASP A 3 25.66 7.32 2.22
C ASP A 3 24.17 7.46 1.99
N ILE A 4 23.41 6.38 2.27
CA ILE A 4 21.96 6.34 2.08
C ILE A 4 21.30 5.73 3.32
N VAL A 5 20.30 6.41 3.86
CA VAL A 5 19.38 5.83 4.85
C VAL A 5 18.00 5.66 4.18
N VAL A 6 17.45 4.44 4.27
CA VAL A 6 16.14 4.08 3.75
C VAL A 6 15.16 3.93 4.92
N VAL A 7 14.02 4.59 4.86
CA VAL A 7 12.97 4.54 5.87
C VAL A 7 11.86 3.62 5.41
N GLY A 8 11.77 2.44 6.01
CA GLY A 8 10.83 1.38 5.68
C GLY A 8 11.48 0.21 4.93
N ALA A 9 11.27 -1.02 5.44
CA ALA A 9 11.74 -2.28 4.87
C ALA A 9 10.63 -3.03 4.10
N GLY A 10 9.73 -2.29 3.46
CA GLY A 10 8.81 -2.83 2.47
C GLY A 10 9.48 -3.04 1.11
N THR A 11 8.73 -3.46 0.11
CA THR A 11 9.25 -3.77 -1.23
C THR A 11 10.03 -2.60 -1.85
N ALA A 12 9.52 -1.37 -1.75
CA ALA A 12 10.20 -0.19 -2.28
C ALA A 12 11.53 0.08 -1.55
N GLY A 13 11.53 0.00 -0.21
CA GLY A 13 12.73 0.27 0.58
C GLY A 13 13.81 -0.77 0.39
N LEU A 14 13.48 -2.05 0.39
CA LEU A 14 14.44 -3.13 0.15
C LEU A 14 14.98 -3.10 -1.29
N SER A 15 14.13 -2.81 -2.28
CA SER A 15 14.59 -2.58 -3.66
C SER A 15 15.56 -1.39 -3.72
N ALA A 16 15.25 -0.26 -3.08
CA ALA A 16 16.15 0.89 -3.02
C ALA A 16 17.50 0.55 -2.37
N ALA A 17 17.48 -0.23 -1.29
CA ALA A 17 18.69 -0.69 -0.61
C ALA A 17 19.56 -1.55 -1.54
N ILE A 18 18.96 -2.50 -2.26
CA ILE A 18 19.67 -3.34 -3.24
C ILE A 18 20.40 -2.47 -4.27
N TYR A 19 19.72 -1.50 -4.88
CA TYR A 19 20.33 -0.64 -5.90
C TYR A 19 21.37 0.31 -5.31
N GLY A 20 21.17 0.83 -4.08
CA GLY A 20 22.16 1.64 -3.37
C GLY A 20 23.45 0.88 -3.09
N VAL A 21 23.36 -0.33 -2.54
CA VAL A 21 24.53 -1.18 -2.24
C VAL A 21 25.24 -1.59 -3.54
N ARG A 22 24.50 -1.97 -4.58
CA ARG A 22 25.07 -2.31 -5.89
C ARG A 22 25.78 -1.13 -6.56
N ALA A 23 25.43 0.11 -6.21
CA ALA A 23 26.15 1.31 -6.60
C ALA A 23 27.35 1.64 -5.68
N GLY A 24 27.75 0.71 -4.80
CA GLY A 24 28.92 0.87 -3.92
C GLY A 24 28.68 1.82 -2.74
N LYS A 25 27.42 2.08 -2.35
CA LYS A 25 27.10 2.99 -1.24
C LYS A 25 26.87 2.20 0.05
N SER A 26 27.22 2.80 1.19
CA SER A 26 26.82 2.30 2.50
C SER A 26 25.34 2.60 2.72
N VAL A 27 24.53 1.56 2.98
CA VAL A 27 23.09 1.66 3.08
C VAL A 27 22.59 1.13 4.41
N LEU A 28 21.81 1.95 5.15
CA LEU A 28 21.08 1.56 6.34
C LEU A 28 19.58 1.61 6.03
N VAL A 29 18.87 0.51 6.31
CA VAL A 29 17.41 0.44 6.29
C VAL A 29 16.87 0.48 7.70
N LEU A 30 15.96 1.42 7.99
CA LEU A 30 15.29 1.57 9.29
C LEU A 30 13.84 1.15 9.17
N GLU A 31 13.42 0.16 9.96
CA GLU A 31 12.06 -0.41 9.95
C GLU A 31 11.43 -0.31 11.33
N GLY A 32 10.22 0.23 11.39
CA GLY A 32 9.53 0.46 12.66
C GLY A 32 8.83 -0.76 13.27
N ALA A 33 8.62 -1.83 12.48
CA ALA A 33 7.90 -3.02 12.93
C ALA A 33 8.56 -4.32 12.43
N SER A 34 8.23 -4.76 11.22
CA SER A 34 8.79 -5.96 10.59
C SER A 34 9.02 -5.71 9.10
N TYR A 35 10.02 -6.40 8.52
CA TYR A 35 10.27 -6.31 7.08
C TYR A 35 9.09 -6.82 6.25
N GLY A 36 9.07 -6.45 4.98
CA GLY A 36 8.11 -6.89 3.97
C GLY A 36 6.97 -5.90 3.75
N GLY A 37 6.60 -5.10 4.76
CA GLY A 37 5.46 -4.19 4.64
C GLY A 37 4.15 -4.94 4.48
N GLN A 38 3.20 -4.40 3.70
CA GLN A 38 1.87 -4.99 3.58
C GLN A 38 1.83 -6.34 2.85
N ILE A 39 2.77 -6.56 1.91
CA ILE A 39 2.76 -7.77 1.08
C ILE A 39 2.93 -9.05 1.89
N ILE A 40 3.59 -8.98 3.06
CA ILE A 40 3.87 -10.16 3.90
C ILE A 40 2.59 -10.91 4.33
N ASN A 41 1.45 -10.23 4.37
CA ASN A 41 0.16 -10.79 4.74
C ASN A 41 -0.63 -11.37 3.54
N THR A 42 -0.12 -11.23 2.32
CA THR A 42 -0.78 -11.72 1.11
C THR A 42 -0.51 -13.22 0.98
N PRO A 43 -1.56 -14.07 0.99
CA PRO A 43 -1.36 -15.51 0.94
C PRO A 43 -0.76 -15.98 -0.37
N GLU A 44 -1.12 -15.34 -1.47
CA GLU A 44 -0.70 -15.74 -2.80
C GLU A 44 -0.48 -14.54 -3.73
N ILE A 45 0.64 -14.53 -4.46
CA ILE A 45 1.02 -13.52 -5.47
C ILE A 45 1.18 -14.24 -6.81
N GLU A 46 0.39 -13.83 -7.81
CA GLU A 46 0.45 -14.35 -9.18
C GLU A 46 0.67 -13.25 -10.23
N ASN A 47 0.69 -11.99 -9.80
CA ASN A 47 0.76 -10.83 -10.69
C ASN A 47 2.14 -10.12 -10.68
N TYR A 48 3.18 -10.75 -10.13
CA TYR A 48 4.54 -10.23 -10.24
C TYR A 48 5.27 -10.85 -11.43
N PRO A 49 5.75 -10.05 -12.40
CA PRO A 49 6.41 -10.56 -13.60
C PRO A 49 7.58 -11.50 -13.27
N ALA A 50 7.70 -12.59 -14.00
CA ALA A 50 8.67 -13.67 -13.85
C ALA A 50 8.49 -14.58 -12.63
N ILE A 51 7.58 -14.28 -11.71
CA ILE A 51 7.20 -15.17 -10.60
C ILE A 51 5.80 -15.71 -10.90
N LYS A 52 5.73 -17.02 -11.22
CA LYS A 52 4.45 -17.63 -11.57
C LYS A 52 3.48 -17.66 -10.37
N LYS A 53 4.03 -17.98 -9.18
CA LYS A 53 3.28 -18.08 -7.95
C LYS A 53 4.24 -18.07 -6.75
N THR A 54 3.94 -17.29 -5.74
CA THR A 54 4.65 -17.27 -4.44
C THR A 54 3.71 -16.73 -3.36
N SER A 55 4.07 -16.88 -2.09
CA SER A 55 3.40 -16.17 -1.01
C SER A 55 4.04 -14.80 -0.77
N GLY A 56 3.29 -13.87 -0.18
CA GLY A 56 3.84 -12.57 0.22
C GLY A 56 4.95 -12.71 1.26
N PHE A 57 4.84 -13.72 2.15
CA PHE A 57 5.88 -14.02 3.14
C PHE A 57 7.19 -14.48 2.48
N GLU A 58 7.12 -15.43 1.54
CA GLU A 58 8.31 -15.91 0.79
C GLU A 58 8.93 -14.77 -0.02
N PHE A 59 8.12 -14.04 -0.79
CA PHE A 59 8.59 -12.89 -1.57
C PHE A 59 9.31 -11.84 -0.70
N ALA A 60 8.70 -11.46 0.43
CA ALA A 60 9.28 -10.47 1.34
C ALA A 60 10.56 -10.97 1.99
N THR A 61 10.61 -12.26 2.35
CA THR A 61 11.79 -12.89 2.96
C THR A 61 12.96 -12.97 1.99
N ASP A 62 12.70 -13.39 0.75
CA ASP A 62 13.73 -13.46 -0.30
C ASP A 62 14.30 -12.08 -0.61
N LEU A 63 13.43 -11.07 -0.75
CA LEU A 63 13.86 -9.69 -1.01
C LEU A 63 14.67 -9.11 0.15
N PHE A 64 14.26 -9.39 1.39
CA PHE A 64 14.98 -8.99 2.60
C PHE A 64 16.38 -9.63 2.67
N ASN A 65 16.45 -10.94 2.45
CA ASN A 65 17.72 -11.67 2.44
C ASN A 65 18.62 -11.17 1.32
N GLN A 66 18.08 -10.96 0.11
CA GLN A 66 18.84 -10.41 -1.01
C GLN A 66 19.48 -9.06 -0.66
N ALA A 67 18.73 -8.14 -0.03
CA ALA A 67 19.27 -6.84 0.37
C ALA A 67 20.40 -6.98 1.39
N LYS A 68 20.24 -7.86 2.39
CA LYS A 68 21.26 -8.13 3.42
C LYS A 68 22.50 -8.81 2.85
N ASP A 69 22.34 -9.82 2.01
CA ASP A 69 23.45 -10.57 1.41
C ASP A 69 24.31 -9.68 0.51
N LEU A 70 23.71 -8.64 -0.09
CA LEU A 70 24.41 -7.62 -0.83
C LEU A 70 25.12 -6.59 0.06
N GLY A 71 24.85 -6.56 1.37
CA GLY A 71 25.54 -5.72 2.34
C GLY A 71 24.72 -4.55 2.90
N ALA A 72 23.40 -4.51 2.69
CA ALA A 72 22.56 -3.54 3.37
C ALA A 72 22.46 -3.85 4.87
N GLU A 73 22.69 -2.85 5.72
CA GLU A 73 22.40 -2.95 7.15
C GLU A 73 20.91 -2.70 7.39
N VAL A 74 20.28 -3.52 8.24
CA VAL A 74 18.87 -3.35 8.62
C VAL A 74 18.75 -3.26 10.13
N LYS A 75 18.09 -2.21 10.62
CA LYS A 75 17.78 -2.01 12.03
C LYS A 75 16.28 -1.84 12.26
N TYR A 76 15.80 -2.45 13.34
CA TYR A 76 14.40 -2.34 13.75
C TYR A 76 14.22 -1.16 14.70
N GLU A 77 14.05 0.01 14.09
CA GLU A 77 13.89 1.30 14.76
C GLU A 77 12.94 2.18 13.99
N LYS A 78 11.93 2.68 14.68
CA LYS A 78 10.96 3.60 14.09
C LYS A 78 11.57 4.98 13.93
N VAL A 79 11.57 5.48 12.69
CA VAL A 79 11.97 6.87 12.40
C VAL A 79 10.83 7.80 12.81
N VAL A 80 11.18 8.83 13.58
CA VAL A 80 10.22 9.82 14.12
C VAL A 80 10.42 11.23 13.54
N GLY A 81 11.44 11.44 12.73
CA GLY A 81 11.69 12.72 12.07
C GLY A 81 13.00 12.76 11.31
N ILE A 82 13.13 13.78 10.47
CA ILE A 82 14.35 14.10 9.73
C ILE A 82 14.56 15.59 9.82
N SER A 83 15.80 16.00 10.08
CA SER A 83 16.23 17.40 10.01
C SER A 83 17.43 17.55 9.07
N LEU A 84 17.64 18.77 8.58
CA LEU A 84 18.70 19.11 7.64
C LEU A 84 19.79 19.89 8.36
N GLU A 85 21.05 19.49 8.18
CA GLU A 85 22.22 20.22 8.65
C GLU A 85 23.22 20.35 7.50
N GLY A 86 23.10 21.43 6.75
CA GLY A 86 23.78 21.58 5.46
C GLY A 86 23.38 20.46 4.49
N ASN A 87 24.36 19.73 3.98
CA ASN A 87 24.15 18.60 3.07
C ASN A 87 23.83 17.29 3.83
N ILE A 88 23.90 17.27 5.16
CA ILE A 88 23.65 16.08 5.96
C ILE A 88 22.17 16.02 6.37
N LYS A 89 21.57 14.85 6.24
CA LYS A 89 20.22 14.54 6.71
C LYS A 89 20.36 13.79 8.04
N LYS A 90 19.85 14.38 9.11
CA LYS A 90 19.81 13.75 10.43
C LYS A 90 18.51 13.00 10.59
N VAL A 91 18.59 11.67 10.56
CA VAL A 91 17.45 10.78 10.72
C VAL A 91 17.32 10.42 12.18
N LYS A 92 16.22 10.84 12.80
CA LYS A 92 15.94 10.59 14.22
C LYS A 92 15.03 9.38 14.37
N THR A 93 15.44 8.42 15.19
CA THR A 93 14.60 7.28 15.60
C THR A 93 14.14 7.44 17.06
N GLU A 94 13.33 6.52 17.54
CA GLU A 94 12.96 6.43 18.97
C GLU A 94 14.14 6.07 19.86
N LYS A 95 15.24 5.53 19.29
CA LYS A 95 16.42 5.06 20.05
C LYS A 95 17.64 5.97 19.87
N GLU A 96 18.01 6.24 18.62
CA GLU A 96 19.24 6.98 18.30
C GLU A 96 19.09 7.85 17.05
N ASN A 97 20.13 8.57 16.67
CA ASN A 97 20.16 9.42 15.47
C ASN A 97 21.20 8.90 14.49
N TYR A 98 20.90 9.01 13.20
CA TYR A 98 21.79 8.61 12.12
C TYR A 98 22.04 9.76 11.18
N ASP A 99 23.31 10.00 10.86
CA ASP A 99 23.70 10.96 9.84
C ASP A 99 23.76 10.27 8.47
N ALA A 100 23.12 10.86 7.47
CA ALA A 100 23.05 10.36 6.12
C ALA A 100 23.34 11.45 5.09
N LYS A 101 24.00 11.10 4.00
CA LYS A 101 24.16 12.00 2.84
C LYS A 101 22.84 12.08 2.06
N SER A 102 22.10 10.99 1.95
CA SER A 102 20.81 10.90 1.27
C SER A 102 19.81 10.07 2.07
N VAL A 103 18.52 10.36 1.92
CA VAL A 103 17.42 9.61 2.55
C VAL A 103 16.38 9.21 1.52
N ILE A 104 15.89 7.97 1.61
CA ILE A 104 14.79 7.46 0.80
C ILE A 104 13.63 7.13 1.73
N LEU A 105 12.50 7.83 1.54
CA LEU A 105 11.26 7.59 2.28
C LEU A 105 10.43 6.53 1.54
N ALA A 106 10.41 5.32 2.09
CA ALA A 106 9.67 4.16 1.57
C ALA A 106 8.63 3.66 2.58
N THR A 107 7.91 4.61 3.17
CA THR A 107 6.99 4.43 4.29
C THR A 107 5.74 3.63 3.97
N GLY A 108 5.40 3.54 2.66
CA GLY A 108 4.19 2.88 2.20
C GLY A 108 2.90 3.59 2.61
N ALA A 109 1.78 2.88 2.47
CA ALA A 109 0.47 3.32 2.93
C ALA A 109 -0.28 2.13 3.55
N LYS A 110 -1.12 2.39 4.54
CA LYS A 110 -1.91 1.35 5.21
C LYS A 110 -3.35 1.41 4.70
N ASN A 111 -3.94 0.26 4.44
CA ASN A 111 -5.36 0.19 4.11
C ASN A 111 -6.20 0.68 5.30
N ARG A 112 -7.22 1.47 5.02
CA ARG A 112 -8.18 1.91 6.02
C ARG A 112 -9.14 0.75 6.30
N PRO A 113 -9.17 0.23 7.55
CA PRO A 113 -10.10 -0.84 7.90
C PRO A 113 -11.53 -0.29 8.06
N LEU A 114 -12.51 -1.19 8.01
CA LEU A 114 -13.90 -0.90 8.40
C LEU A 114 -14.00 -0.62 9.90
N GLY A 115 -13.11 -1.23 10.68
CA GLY A 115 -13.10 -1.15 12.15
C GLY A 115 -14.02 -2.17 12.82
N LEU A 116 -14.42 -3.22 12.11
CA LEU A 116 -15.27 -4.28 12.65
C LEU A 116 -14.44 -5.33 13.44
N PRO A 117 -15.01 -5.95 14.49
CA PRO A 117 -14.25 -6.75 15.45
C PRO A 117 -13.48 -7.93 14.86
N ASN A 118 -14.03 -8.61 13.85
CA ASN A 118 -13.43 -9.80 13.23
C ASN A 118 -12.68 -9.51 11.92
N GLU A 119 -12.62 -8.26 11.47
CA GLU A 119 -12.03 -7.88 10.18
C GLU A 119 -10.58 -8.36 10.01
N LYS A 120 -9.71 -8.08 11.00
CA LYS A 120 -8.29 -8.43 10.92
C LYS A 120 -8.00 -9.90 10.69
N LYS A 121 -8.76 -10.80 11.35
CA LYS A 121 -8.54 -12.25 11.25
C LYS A 121 -9.01 -12.84 9.92
N LEU A 122 -9.88 -12.11 9.21
CA LEU A 122 -10.46 -12.53 7.94
C LEU A 122 -9.72 -11.96 6.72
N VAL A 123 -8.73 -11.10 6.92
CA VAL A 123 -7.86 -10.64 5.83
C VAL A 123 -7.12 -11.83 5.21
N GLY A 124 -7.26 -12.02 3.90
CA GLY A 124 -6.78 -13.19 3.18
C GLY A 124 -7.68 -14.45 3.28
N SER A 125 -8.74 -14.37 4.11
CA SER A 125 -9.71 -15.46 4.31
C SER A 125 -11.15 -14.98 4.04
N GLY A 126 -11.31 -14.18 2.99
CA GLY A 126 -12.58 -13.59 2.57
C GLY A 126 -12.60 -12.07 2.61
N ILE A 127 -11.69 -11.40 3.31
CA ILE A 127 -11.50 -9.96 3.20
C ILE A 127 -10.25 -9.64 2.39
N SER A 128 -10.39 -8.74 1.42
CA SER A 128 -9.29 -8.20 0.62
C SER A 128 -9.37 -6.66 0.56
N TYR A 129 -8.22 -6.04 0.32
CA TYR A 129 -8.09 -4.61 0.06
C TYR A 129 -7.59 -4.31 -1.37
N CYS A 130 -7.53 -5.34 -2.24
CA CYS A 130 -7.00 -5.21 -3.59
C CYS A 130 -7.71 -6.19 -4.54
N ALA A 131 -8.64 -5.69 -5.35
CA ALA A 131 -9.36 -6.54 -6.31
C ALA A 131 -8.45 -7.09 -7.43
N THR A 132 -7.49 -6.30 -7.89
CA THR A 132 -6.53 -6.73 -8.92
C THR A 132 -5.53 -7.77 -8.41
N CYS A 133 -5.35 -7.87 -7.08
CA CYS A 133 -4.50 -8.89 -6.46
C CYS A 133 -5.26 -10.21 -6.28
N ASP A 134 -6.42 -10.13 -5.64
CA ASP A 134 -7.12 -11.29 -5.08
C ASP A 134 -8.40 -11.67 -5.85
N GLY A 135 -8.88 -10.80 -6.76
CA GLY A 135 -10.19 -10.98 -7.38
C GLY A 135 -10.31 -12.26 -8.23
N MET A 136 -9.20 -12.78 -8.76
CA MET A 136 -9.22 -14.04 -9.51
C MET A 136 -9.58 -15.25 -8.64
N PHE A 137 -9.32 -15.22 -7.32
CA PHE A 137 -9.73 -16.26 -6.38
C PHE A 137 -11.25 -16.33 -6.18
N TYR A 138 -11.96 -15.27 -6.59
CA TYR A 138 -13.42 -15.15 -6.50
C TYR A 138 -14.13 -15.34 -7.84
N ARG A 139 -13.48 -16.03 -8.79
CA ARG A 139 -14.13 -16.39 -10.06
C ARG A 139 -15.40 -17.19 -9.80
N ASP A 140 -16.50 -16.78 -10.47
CA ASP A 140 -17.84 -17.37 -10.37
C ASP A 140 -18.46 -17.35 -8.95
N ARG A 141 -17.91 -16.54 -8.03
CA ARG A 141 -18.41 -16.35 -6.67
C ARG A 141 -19.17 -15.02 -6.51
N VAL A 142 -19.82 -14.86 -5.38
CA VAL A 142 -20.54 -13.63 -5.01
C VAL A 142 -19.63 -12.79 -4.12
N VAL A 143 -19.45 -11.52 -4.47
CA VAL A 143 -18.57 -10.63 -3.70
C VAL A 143 -19.22 -9.29 -3.40
N ALA A 144 -18.74 -8.63 -2.35
CA ALA A 144 -19.09 -7.25 -2.05
C ALA A 144 -17.85 -6.35 -2.19
N VAL A 145 -18.05 -5.12 -2.67
CA VAL A 145 -17.08 -4.04 -2.67
C VAL A 145 -17.62 -2.92 -1.80
N ASN A 146 -16.90 -2.55 -0.75
CA ASN A 146 -17.28 -1.44 0.12
C ASN A 146 -16.46 -0.20 -0.20
N GLY A 147 -17.11 0.82 -0.76
CA GLY A 147 -16.47 2.08 -1.10
C GLY A 147 -17.30 2.91 -2.09
N GLY A 148 -16.78 4.09 -2.46
CA GLY A 148 -17.49 4.99 -3.38
C GLY A 148 -16.58 6.02 -4.04
N GLY A 149 -15.27 5.80 -4.02
CA GLY A 149 -14.26 6.53 -4.80
C GLY A 149 -13.87 5.77 -6.06
N ASN A 150 -12.95 6.34 -6.86
CA ASN A 150 -12.47 5.72 -8.10
C ASN A 150 -12.01 4.27 -7.87
N THR A 151 -11.16 4.01 -6.90
CA THR A 151 -10.68 2.67 -6.57
C THR A 151 -11.82 1.67 -6.35
N ALA A 152 -12.87 2.03 -5.61
CA ALA A 152 -14.00 1.13 -5.36
C ALA A 152 -14.76 0.79 -6.64
N ILE A 153 -14.93 1.76 -7.54
CA ILE A 153 -15.64 1.55 -8.81
C ILE A 153 -14.76 0.77 -9.80
N GLU A 154 -13.46 1.01 -9.83
CA GLU A 154 -12.48 0.24 -10.60
C GLU A 154 -12.41 -1.22 -10.13
N ASP A 155 -12.31 -1.43 -8.80
CA ASP A 155 -12.35 -2.75 -8.18
C ASP A 155 -13.65 -3.50 -8.51
N ALA A 156 -14.80 -2.83 -8.39
CA ALA A 156 -16.10 -3.42 -8.74
C ALA A 156 -16.20 -3.72 -10.24
N THR A 157 -15.62 -2.87 -11.09
CA THR A 157 -15.59 -3.09 -12.55
C THR A 157 -14.74 -4.31 -12.90
N PHE A 158 -13.57 -4.45 -12.28
CA PHE A 158 -12.71 -5.61 -12.44
C PHE A 158 -13.43 -6.89 -11.98
N LEU A 159 -13.97 -6.89 -10.75
CA LEU A 159 -14.68 -8.03 -10.17
C LEU A 159 -15.93 -8.41 -10.96
N ALA A 160 -16.64 -7.47 -11.55
CA ALA A 160 -17.79 -7.75 -12.40
C ALA A 160 -17.45 -8.51 -13.70
N ASN A 161 -16.16 -8.60 -14.07
CA ASN A 161 -15.70 -9.41 -15.20
C ASN A 161 -15.35 -10.86 -14.82
N VAL A 162 -15.18 -11.13 -13.52
CA VAL A 162 -14.71 -12.45 -13.03
C VAL A 162 -15.68 -13.10 -12.06
N ALA A 163 -16.35 -12.34 -11.22
CA ALA A 163 -17.29 -12.84 -10.21
C ALA A 163 -18.68 -13.10 -10.81
N LYS A 164 -19.43 -14.00 -10.18
CA LYS A 164 -20.84 -14.29 -10.51
C LYS A 164 -21.73 -13.08 -10.23
N LYS A 165 -21.53 -12.41 -9.09
CA LYS A 165 -22.28 -11.23 -8.70
C LYS A 165 -21.42 -10.31 -7.83
N VAL A 166 -21.58 -9.00 -7.99
CA VAL A 166 -20.90 -7.96 -7.23
C VAL A 166 -21.91 -7.04 -6.56
N TYR A 167 -21.84 -6.92 -5.26
CA TYR A 167 -22.55 -5.89 -4.49
C TYR A 167 -21.66 -4.69 -4.25
N VAL A 168 -22.05 -3.50 -4.69
CA VAL A 168 -21.31 -2.25 -4.42
C VAL A 168 -22.01 -1.54 -3.28
N ILE A 169 -21.40 -1.61 -2.09
CA ILE A 169 -21.96 -1.05 -0.86
C ILE A 169 -21.35 0.33 -0.62
N HIS A 170 -22.20 1.37 -0.60
CA HIS A 170 -21.75 2.73 -0.38
C HIS A 170 -22.64 3.49 0.61
N ARG A 171 -21.98 4.24 1.52
CA ARG A 171 -22.63 5.00 2.60
C ARG A 171 -23.40 6.25 2.14
N ARG A 172 -23.39 6.60 0.87
CA ARG A 172 -24.09 7.74 0.26
C ARG A 172 -24.87 7.28 -0.97
N ASP A 173 -25.70 8.15 -1.49
CA ASP A 173 -26.41 7.99 -2.77
C ASP A 173 -25.57 8.36 -3.98
N GLU A 174 -24.53 9.20 -3.78
CA GLU A 174 -23.64 9.68 -4.84
C GLU A 174 -22.21 9.14 -4.66
N PHE A 175 -21.62 8.72 -5.77
CA PHE A 175 -20.23 8.32 -5.85
C PHE A 175 -19.31 9.52 -6.04
N ARG A 176 -18.08 9.42 -5.53
CA ARG A 176 -17.02 10.40 -5.81
C ARG A 176 -16.16 10.01 -7.01
N ALA A 177 -16.44 8.85 -7.59
CA ALA A 177 -15.80 8.36 -8.80
C ALA A 177 -16.31 9.11 -10.04
N GLU A 178 -15.56 9.00 -11.14
CA GLU A 178 -15.94 9.58 -12.42
C GLU A 178 -17.28 9.03 -12.90
N GLU A 179 -18.20 9.94 -13.26
CA GLU A 179 -19.57 9.58 -13.63
C GLU A 179 -19.64 8.59 -14.80
N ALA A 180 -18.75 8.72 -15.78
CA ALA A 180 -18.69 7.83 -16.94
C ALA A 180 -18.40 6.37 -16.53
N VAL A 181 -17.48 6.15 -15.56
CA VAL A 181 -17.12 4.83 -15.08
C VAL A 181 -18.23 4.22 -14.25
N VAL A 182 -18.88 5.03 -13.39
CA VAL A 182 -20.06 4.61 -12.62
C VAL A 182 -21.22 4.23 -13.57
N ALA A 183 -21.47 5.03 -14.62
CA ALA A 183 -22.52 4.75 -15.59
C ALA A 183 -22.27 3.46 -16.39
N ALA A 184 -21.01 3.16 -16.71
CA ALA A 184 -20.64 1.91 -17.35
C ALA A 184 -20.86 0.70 -16.41
N LEU A 185 -20.49 0.82 -15.16
CA LEU A 185 -20.69 -0.24 -14.16
C LEU A 185 -22.18 -0.53 -13.89
N LYS A 186 -23.02 0.51 -13.87
CA LYS A 186 -24.48 0.38 -13.72
C LYS A 186 -25.17 -0.43 -14.84
N LYS A 187 -24.54 -0.60 -15.99
CA LYS A 187 -25.07 -1.37 -17.14
C LYS A 187 -24.76 -2.87 -17.04
N LYS A 188 -23.97 -3.29 -16.06
CA LYS A 188 -23.62 -4.70 -15.90
C LYS A 188 -24.71 -5.44 -15.12
N ASP A 189 -25.26 -6.52 -15.69
CA ASP A 189 -26.37 -7.28 -15.13
C ASP A 189 -26.03 -8.01 -13.81
N ASN A 190 -24.74 -8.25 -13.56
CA ASN A 190 -24.25 -8.91 -12.36
C ASN A 190 -23.80 -7.95 -11.25
N VAL A 191 -24.12 -6.65 -11.37
CA VAL A 191 -23.77 -5.64 -10.34
C VAL A 191 -25.03 -5.11 -9.67
N GLU A 192 -25.04 -5.10 -8.35
CA GLU A 192 -26.09 -4.50 -7.54
C GLU A 192 -25.52 -3.41 -6.63
N PHE A 193 -26.14 -2.23 -6.64
CA PHE A 193 -25.74 -1.11 -5.80
C PHE A 193 -26.57 -1.07 -4.52
N VAL A 194 -25.90 -1.09 -3.38
CA VAL A 194 -26.47 -0.97 -2.04
C VAL A 194 -26.04 0.39 -1.49
N LEU A 195 -26.82 1.41 -1.80
CA LEU A 195 -26.53 2.81 -1.46
C LEU A 195 -27.04 3.17 -0.06
N ASN A 196 -26.59 4.32 0.45
CA ASN A 196 -26.94 4.83 1.78
C ASN A 196 -26.71 3.84 2.92
N SER A 197 -25.83 2.87 2.72
CA SER A 197 -25.66 1.73 3.62
C SER A 197 -24.24 1.60 4.14
N ASN A 198 -24.11 1.27 5.41
CA ASN A 198 -22.84 0.88 6.03
C ASN A 198 -22.83 -0.62 6.31
N ILE A 199 -21.67 -1.26 6.16
CA ILE A 199 -21.47 -2.61 6.71
C ILE A 199 -21.32 -2.46 8.22
N VAL A 200 -22.15 -3.18 8.97
CA VAL A 200 -22.17 -3.16 10.44
C VAL A 200 -21.73 -4.47 11.07
N GLU A 201 -21.74 -5.55 10.29
CA GLU A 201 -21.29 -6.87 10.73
C GLU A 201 -20.74 -7.67 9.55
N ILE A 202 -19.70 -8.49 9.81
CA ILE A 202 -19.18 -9.48 8.86
C ILE A 202 -19.52 -10.86 9.40
N LYS A 203 -20.26 -11.62 8.61
CA LYS A 203 -20.59 -13.02 8.92
C LYS A 203 -19.43 -13.93 8.53
N GLU A 204 -19.13 -14.89 9.36
CA GLU A 204 -18.07 -15.85 9.14
C GLU A 204 -18.47 -17.25 9.57
N GLU A 205 -17.97 -18.23 8.86
CA GLU A 205 -18.03 -19.63 9.24
C GLU A 205 -16.68 -20.28 8.91
N SER A 206 -16.14 -21.07 9.85
CA SER A 206 -14.87 -21.79 9.67
C SER A 206 -13.71 -20.89 9.19
N PHE A 207 -13.61 -19.66 9.74
CA PHE A 207 -12.63 -18.63 9.38
C PHE A 207 -12.72 -18.10 7.92
N ALA A 208 -13.87 -18.23 7.29
CA ALA A 208 -14.12 -17.64 5.98
C ALA A 208 -15.32 -16.69 6.05
N VAL A 209 -15.32 -15.65 5.23
CA VAL A 209 -16.47 -14.75 5.07
C VAL A 209 -17.61 -15.51 4.39
N THR A 210 -18.82 -15.41 4.95
CA THR A 210 -20.06 -15.98 4.40
C THR A 210 -21.11 -14.94 4.09
N GLY A 211 -20.94 -13.72 4.60
CA GLY A 211 -21.90 -12.64 4.37
C GLY A 211 -21.50 -11.36 5.06
N VAL A 212 -22.29 -10.31 4.80
CA VAL A 212 -22.22 -9.02 5.46
C VAL A 212 -23.61 -8.56 5.88
N VAL A 213 -23.71 -7.88 7.01
CA VAL A 213 -24.94 -7.18 7.40
C VAL A 213 -24.75 -5.71 7.07
N VAL A 214 -25.62 -5.17 6.22
CA VAL A 214 -25.69 -3.76 5.89
C VAL A 214 -26.83 -3.08 6.64
N GLU A 215 -26.61 -1.84 7.07
CA GLU A 215 -27.60 -0.99 7.70
C GLU A 215 -27.84 0.25 6.84
N ASP A 216 -29.10 0.44 6.41
CA ASP A 216 -29.49 1.67 5.70
C ASP A 216 -29.48 2.84 6.69
N LYS A 217 -28.72 3.89 6.35
CA LYS A 217 -28.51 5.06 7.21
C LYS A 217 -29.75 5.94 7.38
N ASN A 218 -30.71 5.85 6.46
CA ASN A 218 -31.90 6.68 6.46
C ASN A 218 -33.02 6.03 7.27
N THR A 219 -33.14 4.70 7.19
CA THR A 219 -34.23 3.94 7.84
C THR A 219 -33.76 3.17 9.07
N GLY A 220 -32.47 2.87 9.21
CA GLY A 220 -31.92 1.98 10.23
C GLY A 220 -32.24 0.50 9.99
N GLU A 221 -32.84 0.16 8.84
CA GLU A 221 -33.15 -1.22 8.49
C GLU A 221 -31.88 -2.01 8.21
N LYS A 222 -31.79 -3.23 8.71
CA LYS A 222 -30.68 -4.14 8.50
C LYS A 222 -31.04 -5.22 7.51
N ARG A 223 -30.12 -5.48 6.58
CA ARG A 223 -30.22 -6.55 5.59
C ARG A 223 -28.95 -7.37 5.60
N GLU A 224 -29.08 -8.69 5.61
CA GLU A 224 -27.98 -9.62 5.39
C GLU A 224 -27.82 -9.88 3.87
N ILE A 225 -26.56 -9.90 3.43
CA ILE A 225 -26.17 -10.20 2.04
C ILE A 225 -25.14 -11.30 2.11
N GLU A 226 -25.47 -12.47 1.53
CA GLU A 226 -24.54 -13.58 1.41
C GLU A 226 -23.46 -13.25 0.37
N VAL A 227 -22.19 -13.36 0.78
CA VAL A 227 -21.02 -13.13 -0.08
C VAL A 227 -19.90 -14.06 0.33
N ASP A 228 -19.11 -14.51 -0.67
CA ASP A 228 -17.90 -15.31 -0.47
C ASP A 228 -16.68 -14.44 -0.19
N GLY A 229 -16.76 -13.14 -0.47
CA GLY A 229 -15.66 -12.21 -0.25
C GLY A 229 -16.10 -10.76 -0.14
N LEU A 230 -15.33 -9.99 0.65
CA LEU A 230 -15.52 -8.56 0.87
C LEU A 230 -14.25 -7.80 0.50
N PHE A 231 -14.36 -6.93 -0.51
CA PHE A 231 -13.29 -6.02 -0.92
C PHE A 231 -13.50 -4.64 -0.27
N VAL A 232 -12.56 -4.24 0.57
CA VAL A 232 -12.64 -2.99 1.34
C VAL A 232 -11.87 -1.90 0.61
N ALA A 233 -12.57 -1.02 -0.11
CA ALA A 233 -12.01 0.03 -0.97
C ALA A 233 -12.38 1.44 -0.44
N ILE A 234 -12.15 1.69 0.86
CA ILE A 234 -12.43 2.99 1.51
C ILE A 234 -11.21 3.90 1.66
N GLY A 235 -10.14 3.55 0.93
CA GLY A 235 -8.91 4.32 0.81
C GLY A 235 -7.76 3.78 1.66
N GLN A 236 -6.60 4.40 1.43
CA GLN A 236 -5.37 4.11 2.16
C GLN A 236 -4.93 5.36 2.95
N VAL A 237 -4.09 5.18 3.96
CA VAL A 237 -3.54 6.25 4.78
C VAL A 237 -2.03 6.09 4.83
N PRO A 238 -1.28 7.03 4.24
CA PRO A 238 0.16 7.09 4.39
C PRO A 238 0.53 7.61 5.78
N ASP A 239 1.68 7.18 6.31
CA ASP A 239 2.19 7.61 7.61
C ASP A 239 3.43 8.51 7.41
N ASN A 240 3.20 9.70 6.83
CA ASN A 240 4.26 10.62 6.44
C ASN A 240 4.33 11.92 7.26
N ALA A 241 3.46 12.11 8.25
CA ALA A 241 3.36 13.37 9.00
C ALA A 241 4.69 13.76 9.67
N ALA A 242 5.48 12.79 10.12
CA ALA A 242 6.79 13.01 10.73
C ALA A 242 7.84 13.63 9.77
N PHE A 243 7.58 13.65 8.48
CA PHE A 243 8.52 14.11 7.44
C PHE A 243 8.08 15.43 6.77
N ALA A 244 6.98 16.05 7.22
CA ALA A 244 6.39 17.24 6.60
C ALA A 244 7.35 18.45 6.53
N GLU A 245 8.36 18.53 7.40
CA GLU A 245 9.38 19.58 7.36
C GLU A 245 10.33 19.44 6.16
N VAL A 246 10.62 18.21 5.75
CA VAL A 246 11.59 17.92 4.69
C VAL A 246 10.96 17.51 3.35
N VAL A 247 9.66 17.21 3.32
CA VAL A 247 8.93 16.89 2.09
C VAL A 247 7.62 17.68 2.02
N GLU A 248 7.09 17.82 0.82
CA GLU A 248 5.73 18.30 0.60
C GLU A 248 4.76 17.13 0.68
N LEU A 249 3.65 17.32 1.41
CA LEU A 249 2.56 16.36 1.48
C LEU A 249 1.33 16.89 0.76
N ASP A 250 0.63 16.03 0.04
CA ASP A 250 -0.67 16.35 -0.51
C ASP A 250 -1.76 16.38 0.59
N LYS A 251 -2.99 16.72 0.21
CA LYS A 251 -4.14 16.79 1.13
C LYS A 251 -4.50 15.44 1.79
N ALA A 252 -4.05 14.33 1.21
CA ALA A 252 -4.27 12.99 1.73
C ALA A 252 -3.09 12.47 2.57
N GLY A 253 -1.98 13.23 2.64
CA GLY A 253 -0.78 12.90 3.40
C GLY A 253 0.28 12.11 2.61
N TYR A 254 0.11 11.96 1.29
CA TYR A 254 1.13 11.36 0.43
C TYR A 254 2.26 12.34 0.13
N ILE A 255 3.49 11.83 0.05
CA ILE A 255 4.65 12.65 -0.34
C ILE A 255 4.52 13.02 -1.82
N VAL A 256 4.54 14.33 -2.11
CA VAL A 256 4.52 14.83 -3.49
C VAL A 256 5.85 14.49 -4.16
N SER A 257 5.79 13.59 -5.14
CA SER A 257 6.96 13.11 -5.88
C SER A 257 6.50 12.52 -7.23
N GLY A 258 7.26 12.79 -8.29
CA GLY A 258 7.02 12.24 -9.62
C GLY A 258 7.66 10.86 -9.83
N GLU A 259 7.68 10.41 -11.07
CA GLU A 259 8.27 9.11 -11.47
C GLU A 259 9.80 9.05 -11.27
N ASP A 260 10.47 10.19 -11.10
CA ASP A 260 11.88 10.28 -10.76
C ASP A 260 12.16 10.13 -9.25
N CYS A 261 11.13 9.91 -8.46
CA CYS A 261 11.16 9.72 -7.00
C CYS A 261 11.77 10.91 -6.22
N LYS A 262 11.99 12.07 -6.84
CA LYS A 262 12.53 13.26 -6.17
C LYS A 262 11.47 13.95 -5.33
N THR A 263 11.90 14.56 -4.23
CA THR A 263 11.07 15.45 -3.40
C THR A 263 11.53 16.91 -3.56
N LYS A 264 10.86 17.84 -2.86
CA LYS A 264 11.27 19.26 -2.80
C LYS A 264 12.67 19.46 -2.21
N THR A 265 13.19 18.49 -1.46
CA THR A 265 14.49 18.60 -0.77
C THR A 265 15.54 17.75 -1.48
N GLU A 266 16.64 18.37 -1.87
CA GLU A 266 17.76 17.66 -2.51
C GLU A 266 18.31 16.56 -1.61
N GLY A 267 18.53 15.38 -2.19
CA GLY A 267 19.02 14.20 -1.50
C GLY A 267 17.97 13.52 -0.61
N VAL A 268 16.70 13.96 -0.66
CA VAL A 268 15.57 13.25 -0.08
C VAL A 268 14.66 12.75 -1.20
N PHE A 269 14.42 11.45 -1.24
CA PHE A 269 13.63 10.76 -2.26
C PHE A 269 12.43 10.07 -1.61
N ALA A 270 11.40 9.78 -2.41
CA ALA A 270 10.22 9.03 -1.98
C ALA A 270 9.93 7.88 -2.93
N ALA A 271 9.66 6.68 -2.39
CA ALA A 271 9.44 5.47 -3.18
C ALA A 271 8.26 4.66 -2.67
N GLY A 272 7.55 3.99 -3.58
CA GLY A 272 6.42 3.12 -3.25
C GLY A 272 5.14 3.85 -2.93
N ASP A 273 4.25 3.18 -2.20
CA ASP A 273 2.86 3.61 -2.01
C ASP A 273 2.69 4.83 -1.10
N GLY A 274 3.75 5.27 -0.44
CA GLY A 274 3.75 6.47 0.41
C GLY A 274 3.82 7.79 -0.38
N ARG A 275 4.12 7.77 -1.68
CA ARG A 275 4.15 8.94 -2.56
C ARG A 275 2.89 9.10 -3.40
N THR A 276 2.74 10.27 -4.01
CA THR A 276 1.68 10.53 -5.01
C THR A 276 1.91 9.65 -6.25
N LYS A 277 0.95 8.79 -6.56
CA LYS A 277 0.93 7.93 -7.75
C LYS A 277 -0.46 7.34 -7.97
N GLU A 278 -0.76 6.95 -9.18
CA GLU A 278 -2.04 6.33 -9.52
C GLU A 278 -2.03 4.83 -9.19
N VAL A 279 -1.02 4.11 -9.64
CA VAL A 279 -0.93 2.65 -9.52
C VAL A 279 -0.07 2.24 -8.32
N ARG A 280 -0.69 1.54 -7.37
CA ARG A 280 -0.05 0.97 -6.18
C ARG A 280 -0.04 -0.55 -6.29
N GLN A 281 1.05 -1.09 -6.80
CA GLN A 281 1.28 -2.51 -7.01
C GLN A 281 2.67 -2.90 -6.52
N LEU A 282 2.86 -4.18 -6.23
CA LEU A 282 4.14 -4.72 -5.78
C LEU A 282 5.28 -4.38 -6.76
N VAL A 283 5.03 -4.59 -8.06
CA VAL A 283 6.02 -4.30 -9.12
C VAL A 283 6.33 -2.82 -9.25
N THR A 284 5.33 -1.92 -9.08
CA THR A 284 5.58 -0.47 -9.14
C THR A 284 6.30 0.03 -7.89
N ALA A 285 6.08 -0.60 -6.74
CA ALA A 285 6.85 -0.31 -5.53
C ALA A 285 8.32 -0.73 -5.69
N ALA A 286 8.59 -1.91 -6.26
CA ALA A 286 9.95 -2.36 -6.57
C ALA A 286 10.64 -1.42 -7.58
N GLY A 287 9.91 -0.99 -8.62
CA GLY A 287 10.41 -0.04 -9.62
C GLY A 287 10.78 1.31 -9.02
N ASP A 288 9.90 1.89 -8.18
CA ASP A 288 10.19 3.14 -7.47
C ASP A 288 11.45 3.01 -6.60
N GLY A 289 11.59 1.88 -5.89
CA GLY A 289 12.79 1.61 -5.09
C GLY A 289 14.07 1.62 -5.93
N ALA A 290 14.04 0.99 -7.10
CA ALA A 290 15.17 1.01 -8.03
C ALA A 290 15.50 2.43 -8.50
N VAL A 291 14.49 3.22 -8.90
CA VAL A 291 14.67 4.62 -9.33
C VAL A 291 15.24 5.46 -8.20
N ALA A 292 14.66 5.39 -7.00
CA ALA A 292 15.10 6.16 -5.84
C ALA A 292 16.53 5.76 -5.40
N GLY A 293 16.85 4.46 -5.38
CA GLY A 293 18.18 3.95 -5.03
C GLY A 293 19.26 4.46 -5.97
N ILE A 294 19.01 4.41 -7.29
CA ILE A 294 19.92 4.95 -8.31
C ILE A 294 20.07 6.48 -8.19
N ALA A 295 18.94 7.20 -8.00
CA ALA A 295 18.94 8.64 -7.87
C ALA A 295 19.71 9.10 -6.61
N ALA A 296 19.50 8.41 -5.48
CA ALA A 296 20.22 8.67 -4.22
C ALA A 296 21.72 8.42 -4.37
N ALA A 297 22.12 7.31 -5.00
CA ALA A 297 23.52 7.00 -5.25
C ALA A 297 24.22 8.08 -6.10
N LYS A 298 23.57 8.52 -7.18
CA LYS A 298 24.06 9.61 -8.03
C LYS A 298 24.16 10.92 -7.26
N TYR A 299 23.17 11.26 -6.43
CA TYR A 299 23.22 12.45 -5.61
C TYR A 299 24.43 12.44 -4.66
N VAL A 300 24.67 11.31 -3.99
CA VAL A 300 25.83 11.14 -3.09
C VAL A 300 27.16 11.38 -3.81
N GLU A 301 27.28 11.00 -5.08
CA GLU A 301 28.48 11.23 -5.90
C GLU A 301 28.72 12.72 -6.21
N THR A 302 27.67 13.54 -6.21
CA THR A 302 27.81 14.99 -6.43
C THR A 302 28.30 15.73 -5.19
N LEU A 303 28.22 15.08 -4.03
CA LEU A 303 28.68 15.69 -2.77
C LEU A 303 30.20 15.49 -2.65
N ASN A 304 30.95 16.58 -2.66
CA ASN A 304 32.39 16.59 -2.41
C ASN A 304 32.68 16.46 -0.89
N ILE A 305 32.18 15.38 -0.28
CA ILE A 305 32.34 15.12 1.16
C ILE A 305 33.01 13.76 1.37
#